data_ecc3ad2d7e512a719df61b03297774e3
#
_entry.id   ecc3ad2d7e512a719df61b03297774e3
#
_cell.length_a   1.000
_cell.length_b   1.000
_cell.length_c   1.000
_cell.angle_alpha   90.00
_cell.angle_beta   90.00
_cell.angle_gamma   90.00
#
_symmetry.space_group_name_H-M   'P 1'
#
loop_
_entity.id
_entity.type
_entity.pdbx_description
1 polymer ?
#
loop_
_entity_poly.entity_id
_entity_poly.type
_entity_poly.pdbx_seq_one_letter_code
_entity_poly.pdbx_strand_id
1 'polypeptide(L)'
;PLTGAANGWGGAPTVADFDGDGRPEFATASANFYYVYSPDCLASPRPAKCTGSDPGVLWQSRTQDSSSGSTGSSVFDFNGDKVAEVVYRDECWLRVYSGPDGKKLFAAPVSSGTDLEMPVIADTDGDGHADIVVPSDSVQGDNCRGPISATELGMPHGPPTQGIKVYKDPMDRWMPSRSIWNQHSYHITNVGDDGSIPTVEASNFMTYNNYRQNVQGAVAGTRTPLGDATGKIGIAPDAGDCIKVYRPSGSICNRGTASLPAGMPSTF
;
A
#
# COMPACT_ATOMS: atom_id res chain seq x y z
N PRO A 1 -23.31 -11.51 -12.39
CA PRO A 1 -23.57 -10.20 -11.80
C PRO A 1 -23.07 -10.23 -10.37
N LEU A 2 -22.29 -9.22 -9.96
CA LEU A 2 -21.84 -9.08 -8.58
C LEU A 2 -23.07 -8.81 -7.71
N THR A 3 -23.49 -9.78 -6.94
CA THR A 3 -24.63 -9.65 -6.03
C THR A 3 -24.17 -8.79 -4.86
N GLY A 4 -24.69 -7.60 -4.72
CA GLY A 4 -24.31 -6.65 -3.66
C GLY A 4 -23.83 -5.30 -4.17
N ALA A 5 -23.51 -5.16 -5.46
CA ALA A 5 -23.33 -3.84 -6.07
C ALA A 5 -24.69 -3.17 -6.22
N ALA A 6 -25.04 -2.32 -5.28
CA ALA A 6 -26.35 -1.63 -5.27
C ALA A 6 -26.61 -0.86 -6.56
N ASN A 7 -25.60 -0.53 -7.36
CA ASN A 7 -25.71 0.25 -8.57
C ASN A 7 -24.90 -0.31 -9.76
N GLY A 8 -24.32 -1.50 -9.67
CA GLY A 8 -23.56 -2.12 -10.77
C GLY A 8 -22.24 -1.43 -11.11
N TRP A 9 -21.75 -0.56 -10.26
CA TRP A 9 -20.50 0.17 -10.42
C TRP A 9 -19.39 -0.56 -9.65
N GLY A 10 -18.18 -0.58 -10.22
CA GLY A 10 -16.99 -1.16 -9.62
C GLY A 10 -15.77 -0.29 -9.88
N GLY A 11 -14.83 -0.31 -8.96
CA GLY A 11 -13.55 0.37 -9.10
C GLY A 11 -12.64 -0.30 -10.12
N ALA A 12 -11.55 0.37 -10.47
CA ALA A 12 -10.54 -0.20 -11.32
C ALA A 12 -9.98 -1.49 -10.68
N PRO A 13 -9.90 -2.60 -11.45
CA PRO A 13 -9.39 -3.86 -10.91
C PRO A 13 -7.89 -3.80 -10.66
N THR A 14 -7.44 -4.62 -9.71
CA THR A 14 -6.04 -5.00 -9.55
C THR A 14 -5.88 -6.50 -9.80
N VAL A 15 -4.68 -6.91 -10.19
CA VAL A 15 -4.37 -8.31 -10.48
C VAL A 15 -3.05 -8.66 -9.79
N ALA A 16 -3.07 -9.69 -8.98
CA ALA A 16 -1.89 -10.24 -8.30
C ALA A 16 -2.17 -11.65 -7.80
N ASP A 17 -1.15 -12.37 -7.39
CA ASP A 17 -1.29 -13.59 -6.61
C ASP A 17 -1.60 -13.20 -5.16
N PHE A 18 -2.88 -13.30 -4.77
CA PHE A 18 -3.34 -12.93 -3.43
C PHE A 18 -3.34 -14.09 -2.45
N ASP A 19 -3.36 -15.33 -2.91
CA ASP A 19 -3.43 -16.49 -2.02
C ASP A 19 -2.18 -17.37 -2.03
N GLY A 20 -1.16 -16.98 -2.83
CA GLY A 20 0.15 -17.63 -2.83
C GLY A 20 0.18 -18.94 -3.65
N ASP A 21 -0.79 -19.18 -4.50
CA ASP A 21 -0.87 -20.42 -5.30
C ASP A 21 -0.12 -20.34 -6.64
N GLY A 22 0.48 -19.18 -6.95
CA GLY A 22 1.23 -18.91 -8.19
C GLY A 22 0.35 -18.54 -9.38
N ARG A 23 -0.95 -18.36 -9.18
CA ARG A 23 -1.91 -17.91 -10.20
C ARG A 23 -2.55 -16.60 -9.76
N PRO A 24 -2.73 -15.64 -10.66
CA PRO A 24 -3.28 -14.36 -10.28
C PRO A 24 -4.79 -14.43 -10.05
N GLU A 25 -5.22 -13.73 -9.03
CA GLU A 25 -6.57 -13.33 -8.78
C GLU A 25 -6.81 -11.92 -9.27
N PHE A 26 -8.06 -11.46 -9.23
CA PHE A 26 -8.37 -10.05 -9.41
C PHE A 26 -9.17 -9.51 -8.22
N ALA A 27 -8.98 -8.22 -7.95
CA ALA A 27 -9.65 -7.55 -6.87
C ALA A 27 -10.26 -6.22 -7.33
N THR A 28 -11.36 -5.82 -6.72
CA THR A 28 -12.03 -4.55 -7.00
C THR A 28 -12.91 -4.11 -5.84
N ALA A 29 -13.10 -2.81 -5.71
CA ALA A 29 -14.14 -2.25 -4.85
C ALA A 29 -15.48 -2.22 -5.59
N SER A 30 -16.57 -2.38 -4.87
CA SER A 30 -17.92 -2.17 -5.37
C SER A 30 -18.85 -1.80 -4.23
N ALA A 31 -19.49 -0.66 -4.35
CA ALA A 31 -20.35 -0.12 -3.30
C ALA A 31 -19.63 -0.07 -1.93
N ASN A 32 -20.16 -0.75 -0.93
CA ASN A 32 -19.64 -0.74 0.44
C ASN A 32 -18.76 -1.96 0.76
N PHE A 33 -18.16 -2.58 -0.25
CA PHE A 33 -17.28 -3.73 -0.08
C PHE A 33 -16.07 -3.67 -1.00
N TYR A 34 -14.99 -4.23 -0.54
CA TYR A 34 -13.83 -4.63 -1.34
C TYR A 34 -13.85 -6.15 -1.50
N TYR A 35 -13.62 -6.64 -2.71
CA TYR A 35 -13.70 -8.05 -3.08
C TYR A 35 -12.39 -8.51 -3.69
N VAL A 36 -11.96 -9.71 -3.35
CA VAL A 36 -10.96 -10.50 -4.09
C VAL A 36 -11.62 -11.72 -4.67
N TYR A 37 -11.42 -11.95 -5.95
CA TYR A 37 -12.01 -13.05 -6.72
C TYR A 37 -10.92 -14.02 -7.13
N SER A 38 -11.13 -15.30 -6.83
CA SER A 38 -10.30 -16.41 -7.30
C SER A 38 -11.15 -17.40 -8.12
N PRO A 39 -10.68 -17.84 -9.30
CA PRO A 39 -11.36 -18.88 -10.07
C PRO A 39 -11.56 -20.18 -9.28
N ASP A 40 -10.66 -20.49 -8.34
CA ASP A 40 -10.76 -21.67 -7.48
C ASP A 40 -12.04 -21.68 -6.64
N CYS A 41 -12.52 -20.49 -6.28
CA CYS A 41 -13.73 -20.34 -5.46
C CYS A 41 -15.04 -20.65 -6.22
N LEU A 42 -14.93 -20.99 -7.51
CA LEU A 42 -16.03 -21.55 -8.31
C LEU A 42 -16.13 -23.08 -8.24
N ALA A 43 -15.13 -23.75 -7.66
CA ALA A 43 -15.12 -25.20 -7.55
C ALA A 43 -16.23 -25.75 -6.65
N SER A 44 -16.62 -27.00 -6.92
CA SER A 44 -17.57 -27.73 -6.07
C SER A 44 -16.93 -29.10 -5.70
N PRO A 45 -16.68 -29.38 -4.41
CA PRO A 45 -16.95 -28.54 -3.26
C PRO A 45 -16.08 -27.28 -3.23
N ARG A 46 -16.62 -26.19 -2.67
CA ARG A 46 -15.92 -24.93 -2.55
C ARG A 46 -14.75 -25.07 -1.57
N PRO A 47 -13.52 -24.61 -1.93
CA PRO A 47 -12.37 -24.65 -1.04
C PRO A 47 -12.57 -23.85 0.25
N ALA A 48 -12.02 -24.31 1.37
CA ALA A 48 -12.12 -23.65 2.67
C ALA A 48 -11.47 -22.25 2.70
N LYS A 49 -10.49 -21.98 1.83
CA LYS A 49 -9.89 -20.65 1.66
C LYS A 49 -10.89 -19.60 1.18
N CYS A 50 -11.97 -20.01 0.54
CA CYS A 50 -12.98 -19.13 -0.06
C CYS A 50 -14.05 -18.74 0.98
N THR A 51 -13.80 -17.67 1.69
CA THR A 51 -14.65 -17.17 2.79
C THR A 51 -15.69 -16.13 2.36
N GLY A 52 -15.60 -15.61 1.14
CA GLY A 52 -16.54 -14.64 0.58
C GLY A 52 -17.97 -15.21 0.45
N SER A 53 -18.97 -14.36 0.40
CA SER A 53 -20.41 -14.77 0.38
C SER A 53 -20.85 -15.36 -0.95
N ASP A 54 -20.23 -14.94 -2.05
CA ASP A 54 -20.65 -15.31 -3.41
C ASP A 54 -19.69 -16.32 -4.06
N PRO A 55 -20.16 -17.11 -5.04
CA PRO A 55 -19.29 -17.94 -5.84
C PRO A 55 -18.18 -17.13 -6.54
N GLY A 56 -16.96 -17.63 -6.50
CA GLY A 56 -15.79 -16.96 -7.08
C GLY A 56 -15.14 -15.93 -6.16
N VAL A 57 -15.76 -15.55 -5.04
CA VAL A 57 -15.17 -14.60 -4.09
C VAL A 57 -14.26 -15.34 -3.12
N LEU A 58 -12.96 -15.01 -3.13
CA LEU A 58 -12.00 -15.51 -2.17
C LEU A 58 -12.33 -14.96 -0.78
N TRP A 59 -12.38 -13.64 -0.66
CA TRP A 59 -12.84 -12.93 0.51
C TRP A 59 -13.43 -11.56 0.15
N GLN A 60 -14.14 -10.97 1.09
CA GLN A 60 -14.67 -9.62 0.99
C GLN A 60 -14.54 -8.88 2.32
N SER A 61 -14.35 -7.57 2.26
CA SER A 61 -14.29 -6.71 3.44
C SER A 61 -15.20 -5.50 3.26
N ARG A 62 -15.91 -5.16 4.35
CA ARG A 62 -16.80 -3.98 4.33
C ARG A 62 -15.97 -2.70 4.31
N THR A 63 -16.41 -1.74 3.49
CA THR A 63 -15.81 -0.43 3.27
C THR A 63 -16.87 0.67 3.40
N GLN A 64 -16.44 1.92 3.37
CA GLN A 64 -17.30 3.09 3.33
C GLN A 64 -17.01 3.85 2.02
N ASP A 65 -17.67 3.45 0.95
CA ASP A 65 -17.61 4.14 -0.34
C ASP A 65 -19.03 4.22 -0.91
N SER A 66 -19.82 5.10 -0.33
CA SER A 66 -21.23 5.26 -0.69
C SER A 66 -21.44 6.31 -1.78
N SER A 67 -20.45 7.16 -2.06
CA SER A 67 -20.55 8.23 -3.04
C SER A 67 -20.30 7.74 -4.46
N SER A 68 -19.26 6.94 -4.68
CA SER A 68 -18.87 6.49 -6.01
C SER A 68 -18.87 4.97 -6.18
N GLY A 69 -18.42 4.21 -5.18
CA GLY A 69 -18.21 2.77 -5.30
C GLY A 69 -17.19 2.40 -6.39
N SER A 70 -16.35 3.34 -6.82
CA SER A 70 -15.49 3.20 -7.99
C SER A 70 -13.99 3.37 -7.70
N THR A 71 -13.61 3.69 -6.46
CA THR A 71 -12.19 3.84 -6.11
C THR A 71 -11.44 2.53 -6.27
N GLY A 72 -10.32 2.59 -6.97
CA GLY A 72 -9.45 1.43 -7.16
C GLY A 72 -8.47 1.25 -6.01
N SER A 73 -7.75 0.15 -6.07
CA SER A 73 -6.67 -0.21 -5.14
C SER A 73 -5.32 -0.28 -5.83
N SER A 74 -4.28 -0.47 -5.05
CA SER A 74 -2.97 -0.93 -5.50
C SER A 74 -2.56 -2.14 -4.68
N VAL A 75 -1.63 -2.91 -5.18
CA VAL A 75 -1.17 -4.14 -4.55
C VAL A 75 0.35 -4.15 -4.45
N PHE A 76 0.86 -4.78 -3.42
CA PHE A 76 2.30 -4.92 -3.24
C PHE A 76 2.59 -6.02 -2.20
N ASP A 77 3.64 -6.77 -2.38
CA ASP A 77 4.13 -7.71 -1.38
C ASP A 77 5.09 -6.95 -0.44
N PHE A 78 4.56 -6.43 0.66
CA PHE A 78 5.35 -5.62 1.59
C PHE A 78 6.33 -6.43 2.43
N ASN A 79 6.05 -7.70 2.65
CA ASN A 79 6.81 -8.55 3.57
C ASN A 79 7.77 -9.53 2.86
N GLY A 80 7.71 -9.64 1.53
CA GLY A 80 8.59 -10.49 0.72
C GLY A 80 8.21 -11.96 0.70
N ASP A 81 6.97 -12.30 1.05
CA ASP A 81 6.51 -13.69 1.08
C ASP A 81 5.94 -14.19 -0.26
N LYS A 82 5.94 -13.32 -1.28
CA LYS A 82 5.41 -13.52 -2.64
C LYS A 82 3.89 -13.52 -2.74
N VAL A 83 3.21 -13.11 -1.69
CA VAL A 83 1.77 -12.93 -1.67
C VAL A 83 1.48 -11.43 -1.60
N ALA A 84 0.62 -10.93 -2.46
CA ALA A 84 0.38 -9.49 -2.51
C ALA A 84 -0.62 -9.05 -1.44
N GLU A 85 -0.26 -8.01 -0.68
CA GLU A 85 -1.21 -7.26 0.12
C GLU A 85 -1.99 -6.27 -0.74
N VAL A 86 -3.22 -5.98 -0.30
CA VAL A 86 -4.08 -4.97 -0.93
C VAL A 86 -3.96 -3.66 -0.18
N VAL A 87 -3.70 -2.58 -0.90
CA VAL A 87 -3.78 -1.21 -0.38
C VAL A 87 -5.00 -0.54 -0.99
N TYR A 88 -6.01 -0.31 -0.18
CA TYR A 88 -7.27 0.29 -0.60
C TYR A 88 -7.66 1.45 0.31
N ARG A 89 -8.16 2.53 -0.29
CA ARG A 89 -8.79 3.62 0.45
C ARG A 89 -10.24 3.78 0.03
N ASP A 90 -11.08 4.02 1.02
CA ASP A 90 -12.47 4.44 0.80
C ASP A 90 -12.67 5.92 1.19
N GLU A 91 -13.88 6.36 1.38
CA GLU A 91 -14.17 7.74 1.81
C GLU A 91 -13.50 8.12 3.13
N CYS A 92 -13.17 7.14 3.99
CA CYS A 92 -12.80 7.37 5.38
C CYS A 92 -11.44 6.77 5.78
N TRP A 93 -11.06 5.65 5.20
CA TRP A 93 -9.93 4.88 5.67
C TRP A 93 -9.03 4.41 4.54
N LEU A 94 -7.73 4.62 4.73
CA LEU A 94 -6.72 3.80 4.06
C LEU A 94 -6.59 2.50 4.83
N ARG A 95 -6.60 1.37 4.14
CA ARG A 95 -6.40 0.03 4.72
C ARG A 95 -5.39 -0.77 3.91
N VAL A 96 -4.63 -1.58 4.63
CA VAL A 96 -3.84 -2.66 4.03
C VAL A 96 -4.45 -3.98 4.48
N TYR A 97 -4.77 -4.84 3.53
CA TYR A 97 -5.35 -6.15 3.78
C TYR A 97 -4.36 -7.24 3.41
N SER A 98 -4.30 -8.29 4.20
CA SER A 98 -3.67 -9.57 3.85
C SER A 98 -4.32 -10.15 2.59
N GLY A 99 -3.51 -10.58 1.63
CA GLY A 99 -4.00 -11.15 0.37
C GLY A 99 -4.87 -12.39 0.56
N PRO A 100 -4.44 -13.40 1.33
CA PRO A 100 -5.13 -14.69 1.43
C PRO A 100 -6.50 -14.64 2.09
N ASP A 101 -6.70 -13.77 3.07
CA ASP A 101 -7.87 -13.83 3.94
C ASP A 101 -8.58 -12.48 4.17
N GLY A 102 -8.03 -11.40 3.63
CA GLY A 102 -8.60 -10.06 3.80
C GLY A 102 -8.52 -9.51 5.23
N LYS A 103 -7.67 -10.09 6.08
CA LYS A 103 -7.41 -9.55 7.41
C LYS A 103 -6.80 -8.15 7.30
N LYS A 104 -7.34 -7.21 8.07
CA LYS A 104 -6.80 -5.86 8.12
C LYS A 104 -5.48 -5.84 8.87
N LEU A 105 -4.40 -5.49 8.19
CA LEU A 105 -3.04 -5.40 8.73
C LEU A 105 -2.74 -3.99 9.22
N PHE A 106 -3.29 -2.98 8.54
CA PHE A 106 -3.08 -1.57 8.85
C PHE A 106 -4.33 -0.77 8.49
N ALA A 107 -4.57 0.30 9.21
CA ALA A 107 -5.55 1.32 8.86
C ALA A 107 -5.05 2.71 9.28
N ALA A 108 -5.39 3.72 8.49
CA ALA A 108 -5.14 5.12 8.83
C ALA A 108 -6.32 6.00 8.39
N PRO A 109 -6.69 7.01 9.17
CA PRO A 109 -7.79 7.89 8.80
C PRO A 109 -7.41 8.75 7.59
N VAL A 110 -8.27 8.73 6.60
CA VAL A 110 -8.27 9.62 5.43
C VAL A 110 -9.68 10.16 5.25
N SER A 111 -9.86 11.15 4.41
CA SER A 111 -11.19 11.59 4.00
C SER A 111 -11.14 12.02 2.55
N SER A 112 -12.21 11.73 1.80
CA SER A 112 -12.31 12.11 0.39
C SER A 112 -13.72 11.88 -0.13
N GLY A 113 -14.09 12.63 -1.17
CA GLY A 113 -15.29 12.36 -1.95
C GLY A 113 -15.24 11.07 -2.76
N THR A 114 -14.12 10.44 -2.86
CA THR A 114 -13.75 9.27 -3.68
C THR A 114 -14.21 9.35 -5.15
N ASP A 115 -13.35 8.96 -6.04
CA ASP A 115 -13.66 8.66 -7.43
C ASP A 115 -12.44 7.94 -8.04
N LEU A 116 -11.38 8.68 -8.39
CA LEU A 116 -10.19 8.15 -9.07
C LEU A 116 -8.92 8.22 -8.21
N GLU A 117 -9.01 8.62 -6.96
CA GLU A 117 -7.87 8.75 -6.05
C GLU A 117 -7.44 7.38 -5.50
N MET A 118 -6.64 6.70 -6.26
CA MET A 118 -6.09 5.39 -5.88
C MET A 118 -4.78 5.55 -5.12
N PRO A 119 -4.48 4.72 -4.12
CA PRO A 119 -3.18 4.70 -3.49
C PRO A 119 -2.07 4.42 -4.50
N VAL A 120 -0.91 5.04 -4.31
CA VAL A 120 0.31 4.77 -5.06
C VAL A 120 1.32 4.12 -4.12
N ILE A 121 2.08 3.15 -4.63
CA ILE A 121 3.13 2.47 -3.88
C ILE A 121 4.44 2.67 -4.63
N ALA A 122 5.34 3.44 -4.04
CA ALA A 122 6.64 3.77 -4.63
C ALA A 122 7.60 4.20 -3.52
N ASP A 123 8.88 4.09 -3.77
CA ASP A 123 9.93 4.68 -2.93
C ASP A 123 9.95 6.20 -3.18
N THR A 124 9.45 6.97 -2.24
CA THR A 124 9.25 8.42 -2.39
C THR A 124 10.36 9.26 -1.80
N ASP A 125 11.15 8.74 -0.88
CA ASP A 125 12.25 9.46 -0.24
C ASP A 125 13.65 8.95 -0.65
N GLY A 126 13.71 7.92 -1.50
CA GLY A 126 14.95 7.41 -2.05
C GLY A 126 15.68 6.45 -1.12
N ASP A 127 15.05 5.97 -0.07
CA ASP A 127 15.66 5.01 0.86
C ASP A 127 15.65 3.56 0.32
N GLY A 128 15.01 3.34 -0.80
CA GLY A 128 14.93 2.06 -1.49
C GLY A 128 13.69 1.25 -1.14
N HIS A 129 12.99 1.57 -0.05
CA HIS A 129 11.82 0.85 0.43
C HIS A 129 10.52 1.44 -0.11
N ALA A 130 9.47 0.64 -0.09
CA ALA A 130 8.16 1.08 -0.54
C ALA A 130 7.51 2.03 0.48
N ASP A 131 6.87 3.09 -0.05
CA ASP A 131 5.96 3.95 0.69
C ASP A 131 4.55 3.84 0.09
N ILE A 132 3.55 4.15 0.91
CA ILE A 132 2.17 4.28 0.46
C ILE A 132 1.82 5.76 0.40
N VAL A 133 1.49 6.26 -0.78
CA VAL A 133 1.06 7.64 -1.01
C VAL A 133 -0.44 7.67 -1.24
N VAL A 134 -1.15 8.51 -0.50
CA VAL A 134 -2.60 8.64 -0.64
C VAL A 134 -3.03 10.10 -0.52
N PRO A 135 -3.83 10.62 -1.47
CA PRO A 135 -4.45 11.94 -1.33
C PRO A 135 -5.60 11.90 -0.33
N SER A 136 -5.90 13.04 0.27
CA SER A 136 -7.01 13.23 1.20
C SER A 136 -7.58 14.63 1.02
N ASP A 137 -8.90 14.75 1.10
CA ASP A 137 -9.63 16.03 1.12
C ASP A 137 -10.69 16.03 2.23
N SER A 138 -11.36 17.15 2.45
CA SER A 138 -12.36 17.28 3.52
C SER A 138 -13.79 16.92 3.08
N VAL A 139 -13.98 16.56 1.83
CA VAL A 139 -15.29 16.16 1.29
C VAL A 139 -15.73 14.87 1.98
N GLN A 140 -16.85 14.54 2.32
CA GLN A 140 -17.31 13.34 3.03
C GLN A 140 -16.76 13.13 4.46
N GLY A 141 -15.93 14.02 4.98
CA GLY A 141 -15.34 13.83 6.31
C GLY A 141 -16.34 13.68 7.45
N ASP A 142 -17.56 14.24 7.31
CA ASP A 142 -18.63 14.06 8.30
C ASP A 142 -19.23 12.65 8.26
N ASN A 143 -19.25 11.97 7.11
CA ASN A 143 -19.71 10.59 6.98
C ASN A 143 -18.79 9.63 7.74
N CYS A 144 -17.54 9.99 7.91
CA CYS A 144 -16.53 9.17 8.59
C CYS A 144 -16.72 9.09 10.11
N ARG A 145 -17.66 9.85 10.66
CA ARG A 145 -18.05 9.78 12.08
C ARG A 145 -19.26 8.89 12.33
N GLY A 146 -19.82 8.31 11.27
CA GLY A 146 -20.94 7.40 11.34
C GLY A 146 -20.58 6.02 11.94
N PRO A 147 -21.55 5.19 12.28
CA PRO A 147 -21.34 3.93 13.00
C PRO A 147 -20.51 2.90 12.26
N ILE A 148 -20.38 3.03 10.93
CA ILE A 148 -19.61 2.09 10.09
C ILE A 148 -18.12 2.47 10.03
N SER A 149 -17.81 3.77 10.07
CA SER A 149 -16.50 4.31 9.75
C SER A 149 -15.86 5.10 10.88
N ALA A 150 -16.57 5.31 12.00
CA ALA A 150 -16.05 6.08 13.12
C ALA A 150 -14.82 5.46 13.79
N THR A 151 -14.64 4.14 13.67
CA THR A 151 -13.53 3.42 14.30
C THR A 151 -13.05 2.29 13.38
N GLU A 152 -11.74 2.18 13.22
CA GLU A 152 -11.08 1.10 12.49
C GLU A 152 -9.89 0.58 13.31
N LEU A 153 -9.76 -0.73 13.45
CA LEU A 153 -8.74 -1.37 14.28
C LEU A 153 -8.58 -0.76 15.68
N GLY A 154 -9.70 -0.33 16.29
CA GLY A 154 -9.71 0.34 17.60
C GLY A 154 -9.31 1.80 17.60
N MET A 155 -8.96 2.37 16.45
CA MET A 155 -8.56 3.76 16.28
C MET A 155 -9.77 4.60 15.84
N PRO A 156 -10.07 5.74 16.50
CA PRO A 156 -11.13 6.63 16.04
C PRO A 156 -10.70 7.40 14.79
N HIS A 157 -11.65 7.69 13.89
CA HIS A 157 -11.37 8.42 12.65
C HIS A 157 -10.83 9.84 12.91
N GLY A 158 -11.33 10.52 13.89
CA GLY A 158 -10.98 11.93 14.15
C GLY A 158 -11.59 12.91 13.14
N PRO A 159 -11.05 14.13 13.04
CA PRO A 159 -11.52 15.14 12.09
C PRO A 159 -11.15 14.79 10.64
N PRO A 160 -11.82 15.39 9.64
CA PRO A 160 -11.42 15.28 8.23
C PRO A 160 -9.98 15.69 8.01
N THR A 161 -9.34 15.06 7.04
CA THR A 161 -7.93 15.26 6.71
C THR A 161 -7.79 15.83 5.29
N GLN A 162 -6.69 16.53 5.02
CA GLN A 162 -6.42 17.15 3.71
C GLN A 162 -4.97 16.95 3.31
N GLY A 163 -4.70 17.01 2.01
CA GLY A 163 -3.38 16.98 1.42
C GLY A 163 -2.94 15.58 1.00
N ILE A 164 -1.66 15.43 0.73
CA ILE A 164 -1.04 14.15 0.41
C ILE A 164 -0.45 13.58 1.68
N LYS A 165 -0.74 12.31 1.94
CA LYS A 165 -0.18 11.56 3.06
C LYS A 165 0.74 10.49 2.54
N VAL A 166 1.89 10.34 3.19
CA VAL A 166 2.85 9.28 2.91
C VAL A 166 3.00 8.43 4.16
N TYR A 167 2.86 7.13 4.01
CA TYR A 167 3.03 6.15 5.07
C TYR A 167 4.19 5.25 4.71
N LYS A 168 5.06 5.00 5.68
CA LYS A 168 6.19 4.08 5.56
C LYS A 168 6.34 3.25 6.83
N ASP A 169 7.02 2.13 6.72
CA ASP A 169 7.40 1.37 7.91
C ASP A 169 8.55 2.09 8.63
N PRO A 170 8.37 2.47 9.90
CA PRO A 170 9.40 3.21 10.64
C PRO A 170 10.70 2.41 10.90
N MET A 171 10.70 1.14 10.56
CA MET A 171 11.86 0.25 10.67
C MET A 171 12.39 -0.21 9.30
N ASP A 172 11.84 0.35 8.19
CA ASP A 172 12.21 0.05 6.81
C ASP A 172 12.22 -1.46 6.48
N ARG A 173 11.20 -2.17 6.98
CA ARG A 173 11.04 -3.60 6.75
C ARG A 173 10.26 -3.93 5.48
N TRP A 174 9.57 -2.94 4.92
CA TRP A 174 8.84 -3.15 3.67
C TRP A 174 9.80 -3.44 2.54
N MET A 175 9.37 -4.27 1.62
CA MET A 175 10.18 -4.64 0.47
C MET A 175 10.55 -3.43 -0.37
N PRO A 176 11.70 -3.43 -1.00
CA PRO A 176 12.10 -2.38 -1.91
C PRO A 176 11.13 -2.22 -3.07
N SER A 177 10.92 -0.97 -3.49
CA SER A 177 10.15 -0.65 -4.68
C SER A 177 10.88 0.35 -5.56
N ARG A 178 10.43 0.44 -6.81
CA ARG A 178 10.84 1.49 -7.75
C ARG A 178 10.22 2.83 -7.34
N SER A 179 10.94 3.96 -7.54
CA SER A 179 10.47 5.31 -7.18
C SER A 179 9.55 5.95 -8.23
N ILE A 180 9.08 5.18 -9.21
CA ILE A 180 8.30 5.69 -10.32
C ILE A 180 6.90 5.10 -10.30
N TRP A 181 5.92 6.00 -10.35
CA TRP A 181 4.52 5.71 -10.63
C TRP A 181 3.92 6.96 -11.28
N ASN A 182 3.99 7.08 -12.58
CA ASN A 182 3.64 8.29 -13.31
C ASN A 182 2.38 8.17 -14.18
N GLN A 183 1.62 7.09 -14.02
CA GLN A 183 0.41 6.84 -14.78
C GLN A 183 -0.71 6.34 -13.87
N HIS A 184 -1.95 6.71 -14.17
CA HIS A 184 -3.13 6.20 -13.48
C HIS A 184 -3.30 4.69 -13.69
N SER A 185 -3.18 4.23 -14.94
CA SER A 185 -3.23 2.80 -15.31
C SER A 185 -1.84 2.17 -15.26
N TYR A 186 -1.13 2.36 -14.14
CA TYR A 186 0.23 1.88 -13.96
C TYR A 186 0.30 0.34 -13.92
N HIS A 187 1.27 -0.19 -14.62
CA HIS A 187 1.77 -1.55 -14.49
C HIS A 187 3.25 -1.58 -14.87
N ILE A 188 3.97 -2.63 -14.48
CA ILE A 188 5.44 -2.62 -14.50
C ILE A 188 6.02 -2.31 -15.88
N THR A 189 5.42 -2.85 -16.94
CA THR A 189 5.98 -2.77 -18.30
C THR A 189 5.63 -1.50 -19.06
N ASN A 190 4.69 -0.67 -18.56
CA ASN A 190 4.30 0.55 -19.27
C ASN A 190 5.12 1.79 -18.92
N VAL A 191 6.13 1.65 -18.05
CA VAL A 191 7.02 2.74 -17.65
C VAL A 191 8.44 2.20 -17.49
N GLY A 192 9.42 2.89 -18.08
CA GLY A 192 10.85 2.66 -17.83
C GLY A 192 11.29 3.18 -16.47
N ASP A 193 12.43 2.70 -15.97
CA ASP A 193 12.99 3.16 -14.67
C ASP A 193 13.43 4.63 -14.67
N ASP A 194 13.60 5.21 -15.85
CA ASP A 194 13.85 6.63 -16.06
C ASP A 194 12.57 7.46 -16.21
N GLY A 195 11.40 6.85 -16.06
CA GLY A 195 10.08 7.48 -16.23
C GLY A 195 9.62 7.56 -17.68
N SER A 196 10.37 7.05 -18.63
CA SER A 196 9.99 7.04 -20.04
C SER A 196 8.85 6.06 -20.33
N ILE A 197 8.03 6.39 -21.32
CA ILE A 197 6.98 5.52 -21.83
C ILE A 197 7.56 4.72 -23.00
N PRO A 198 7.57 3.38 -22.94
CA PRO A 198 8.13 2.58 -24.03
C PRO A 198 7.31 2.73 -25.32
N THR A 199 7.98 2.90 -26.46
CA THR A 199 7.33 2.95 -27.78
C THR A 199 6.62 1.63 -28.11
N VAL A 200 7.20 0.51 -27.66
CA VAL A 200 6.61 -0.82 -27.75
C VAL A 200 6.69 -1.41 -26.35
N GLU A 201 5.54 -1.62 -25.76
CA GLU A 201 5.47 -2.21 -24.43
C GLU A 201 5.70 -3.71 -24.48
N ALA A 202 6.51 -4.23 -23.54
CA ALA A 202 6.62 -5.67 -23.30
C ALA A 202 5.32 -6.20 -22.66
N SER A 203 4.95 -7.44 -22.96
CA SER A 203 3.72 -8.01 -22.43
C SER A 203 3.80 -8.27 -20.92
N ASN A 204 3.13 -7.45 -20.13
CA ASN A 204 3.13 -7.56 -18.66
C ASN A 204 2.56 -8.91 -18.18
N PHE A 205 1.50 -9.40 -18.81
CA PHE A 205 0.87 -10.67 -18.41
C PHE A 205 1.75 -11.90 -18.68
N MET A 206 2.70 -11.81 -19.61
CA MET A 206 3.62 -12.91 -19.91
C MET A 206 4.78 -13.00 -18.92
N THR A 207 5.10 -11.90 -18.22
CA THR A 207 6.28 -11.82 -17.36
C THR A 207 5.92 -11.64 -15.88
N TYR A 208 5.04 -10.74 -15.57
CA TYR A 208 4.67 -10.38 -14.19
C TYR A 208 3.27 -10.84 -13.82
N ASN A 209 2.36 -10.86 -14.80
CA ASN A 209 0.97 -11.26 -14.65
C ASN A 209 0.25 -10.56 -13.48
N ASN A 210 0.50 -9.26 -13.36
CA ASN A 210 -0.07 -8.39 -12.33
C ASN A 210 -0.56 -7.08 -12.93
N TYR A 211 -1.30 -6.30 -12.13
CA TYR A 211 -1.76 -4.97 -12.53
C TYR A 211 -1.91 -4.07 -11.32
N ARG A 212 -1.45 -2.83 -11.43
CA ARG A 212 -1.37 -1.85 -10.33
C ARG A 212 -0.47 -2.31 -9.18
N GLN A 213 0.62 -2.95 -9.55
CA GLN A 213 1.71 -3.36 -8.65
C GLN A 213 3.00 -2.72 -9.14
N ASN A 214 3.79 -2.13 -8.21
CA ASN A 214 5.12 -1.64 -8.54
C ASN A 214 6.14 -2.78 -8.55
N VAL A 215 7.30 -2.53 -9.16
CA VAL A 215 8.43 -3.46 -9.14
C VAL A 215 8.86 -3.71 -7.71
N GLN A 216 8.98 -4.98 -7.33
CA GLN A 216 9.44 -5.42 -6.04
C GLN A 216 10.91 -5.83 -6.07
N GLY A 217 11.59 -5.60 -4.94
CA GLY A 217 12.97 -6.00 -4.76
C GLY A 217 13.95 -5.13 -5.55
N ALA A 218 15.21 -5.41 -5.40
CA ALA A 218 16.26 -4.86 -6.24
C ALA A 218 16.04 -5.39 -7.66
N VAL A 219 15.54 -4.55 -8.55
CA VAL A 219 15.51 -4.89 -9.98
C VAL A 219 16.96 -5.01 -10.41
N ALA A 220 17.38 -6.21 -10.76
CA ALA A 220 18.75 -6.46 -11.18
C ALA A 220 19.09 -5.51 -12.34
N GLY A 221 19.99 -4.58 -12.10
CA GLY A 221 20.51 -3.64 -13.09
C GLY A 221 19.96 -2.22 -13.06
N THR A 222 18.98 -1.86 -12.22
CA THR A 222 18.31 -0.55 -12.28
C THR A 222 18.59 0.37 -11.09
N ARG A 223 19.17 -0.13 -9.99
CA ARG A 223 19.63 0.73 -8.89
C ARG A 223 21.03 0.37 -8.47
N THR A 224 21.87 1.39 -8.43
CA THR A 224 23.07 1.32 -7.62
C THR A 224 22.61 1.23 -6.16
N PRO A 225 23.00 0.19 -5.41
CA PRO A 225 22.70 0.14 -3.99
C PRO A 225 23.19 1.41 -3.32
N LEU A 226 22.32 2.13 -2.66
CA LEU A 226 22.65 3.36 -1.95
C LEU A 226 22.82 3.06 -0.48
N GLY A 227 23.90 3.57 0.12
CA GLY A 227 24.03 3.62 1.56
C GLY A 227 23.15 4.76 2.08
N ASP A 228 22.25 4.46 3.01
CA ASP A 228 21.47 5.47 3.71
C ASP A 228 21.92 5.57 5.16
N ALA A 229 22.53 6.71 5.50
CA ALA A 229 23.00 7.00 6.85
C ALA A 229 21.93 7.81 7.60
N THR A 230 21.18 7.15 8.44
CA THR A 230 20.17 7.81 9.27
C THR A 230 20.65 7.97 10.71
N GLY A 231 20.59 9.21 11.21
CA GLY A 231 20.90 9.51 12.62
C GLY A 231 19.73 9.14 13.53
N LYS A 232 19.98 8.36 14.57
CA LYS A 232 19.02 8.12 15.66
C LYS A 232 19.48 8.89 16.90
N ILE A 233 18.67 9.82 17.38
CA ILE A 233 18.93 10.53 18.62
C ILE A 233 18.79 9.52 19.78
N GLY A 234 19.82 9.48 20.63
CA GLY A 234 19.78 8.76 21.90
C GLY A 234 18.83 9.43 22.90
N ILE A 235 19.01 9.19 24.14
CA ILE A 235 18.16 9.74 25.23
C ILE A 235 18.24 11.28 25.23
N ALA A 236 17.08 11.94 25.18
CA ALA A 236 17.02 13.40 25.38
C ALA A 236 17.54 13.76 26.78
N PRO A 237 18.27 14.88 26.93
CA PRO A 237 18.75 15.31 28.23
C PRO A 237 17.56 15.62 29.16
N ASP A 238 17.68 15.20 30.42
CA ASP A 238 16.73 15.63 31.43
C ASP A 238 16.91 17.14 31.65
N ALA A 239 15.83 17.90 31.43
CA ALA A 239 15.84 19.37 31.48
C ALA A 239 16.16 19.97 32.87
N GLY A 240 16.40 19.13 33.88
CA GLY A 240 16.68 19.54 35.24
C GLY A 240 18.13 19.85 35.59
N ASP A 241 19.11 19.55 34.75
CA ASP A 241 20.54 19.56 35.07
C ASP A 241 21.33 20.53 34.16
N CYS A 242 21.09 21.83 34.33
CA CYS A 242 21.80 22.88 33.55
C CYS A 242 23.29 23.07 33.89
N ILE A 243 23.88 22.25 34.76
CA ILE A 243 25.25 22.43 35.27
C ILE A 243 26.22 21.31 34.81
N LYS A 244 25.72 20.24 34.18
CA LYS A 244 26.58 19.15 33.71
C LYS A 244 26.88 19.23 32.23
N VAL A 245 28.14 18.94 31.87
CA VAL A 245 28.55 18.77 30.47
C VAL A 245 27.72 17.64 29.85
N TYR A 246 26.80 18.04 28.98
CA TYR A 246 26.00 17.07 28.24
C TYR A 246 26.85 16.45 27.11
N ARG A 247 26.87 15.12 27.07
CA ARG A 247 27.47 14.36 25.96
C ARG A 247 26.35 13.67 25.22
N PRO A 248 25.88 14.25 24.11
CA PRO A 248 24.86 13.58 23.30
C PRO A 248 25.40 12.25 22.80
N SER A 249 24.62 11.20 22.86
CA SER A 249 24.89 9.93 22.21
C SER A 249 23.87 9.69 21.11
N GLY A 250 24.32 9.20 20.01
CA GLY A 250 23.49 8.83 18.87
C GLY A 250 24.04 7.58 18.19
N SER A 251 23.25 6.95 17.38
CA SER A 251 23.68 5.89 16.49
C SER A 251 23.35 6.27 15.06
N ILE A 252 24.24 5.89 14.13
CA ILE A 252 23.98 6.00 12.70
C ILE A 252 23.58 4.60 12.24
N CYS A 253 22.41 4.49 11.65
CA CYS A 253 21.90 3.26 11.07
C CYS A 253 22.03 3.33 9.55
N ASN A 254 22.50 2.25 8.94
CA ASN A 254 22.41 2.10 7.49
C ASN A 254 21.03 1.50 7.17
N ARG A 255 20.19 2.27 6.49
CA ARG A 255 18.88 1.83 5.99
C ARG A 255 18.92 1.52 4.49
N GLY A 256 20.02 1.87 3.83
CA GLY A 256 20.21 1.58 2.42
C GLY A 256 20.67 0.16 2.15
N THR A 257 20.61 -0.23 0.89
CA THR A 257 20.97 -1.57 0.39
C THR A 257 22.49 -1.75 0.16
N ALA A 258 23.27 -0.66 0.25
CA ALA A 258 24.75 -0.70 0.15
C ALA A 258 25.41 -0.47 1.52
N SER A 259 26.61 -1.01 1.68
CA SER A 259 27.42 -0.74 2.87
C SER A 259 27.82 0.75 2.93
N LEU A 260 27.76 1.32 4.13
CA LEU A 260 28.32 2.65 4.36
C LEU A 260 29.84 2.62 4.27
N PRO A 261 30.49 3.66 3.71
CA PRO A 261 31.93 3.75 3.67
C PRO A 261 32.55 3.74 5.08
N ALA A 262 33.66 3.03 5.24
CA ALA A 262 34.41 3.06 6.50
C ALA A 262 34.94 4.49 6.76
N GLY A 263 34.83 4.95 8.01
CA GLY A 263 35.35 6.25 8.43
C GLY A 263 34.49 7.45 8.04
N MET A 264 33.20 7.25 7.75
CA MET A 264 32.28 8.36 7.45
C MET A 264 32.21 9.31 8.65
N PRO A 265 32.50 10.62 8.46
CA PRO A 265 32.42 11.59 9.54
C PRO A 265 30.97 11.81 9.97
N SER A 266 30.74 11.87 11.28
CA SER A 266 29.46 12.26 11.87
C SER A 266 29.66 13.52 12.68
N THR A 267 28.86 14.54 12.40
CA THR A 267 28.76 15.76 13.23
C THR A 267 27.40 15.80 13.89
N PHE A 268 27.39 16.02 15.18
CA PHE A 268 26.15 16.17 15.98
C PHE A 268 25.96 17.64 16.32
#